data_d3969529fd2cc30947f29255f9964430
#
_entry.id   d3969529fd2cc30947f29255f9964430
#
_cell.length_a   1.000
_cell.length_b   1.000
_cell.length_c   1.000
_cell.angle_alpha   90.00
_cell.angle_beta   90.00
_cell.angle_gamma   90.00
#
_symmetry.space_group_name_H-M   'P 1'
#
loop_
_entity.id
_entity.type
_entity.pdbx_description
1 polymer ?
#
loop_
_entity_poly.entity_id
_entity_poly.type
_entity_poly.pdbx_seq_one_letter_code
_entity_poly.pdbx_strand_id
1 'polypeptide(L)'
;EMQRSLVGSEMCIRDRKNAVRPAVLVETEIYPGFPTDLQAPLMAVLTGAQGQSTIRENIFDRRFGSAFQMKKMGADISVSGNQAIIRGGKTLKGTQVQAGDLRGGAALLIAALMAEGETCVTGAGFISRGYEHICEDLRTLGCRIWQPGTEDLRIYERK
;
A
#
# COMPACT_ATOMS: atom_id res chain seq x y z
N GLU A 1 31.69 -12.93 6.58
CA GLU A 1 30.83 -13.77 5.69
C GLU A 1 29.39 -13.27 5.61
N MET A 2 28.80 -12.77 6.69
CA MET A 2 27.41 -12.26 6.74
C MET A 2 27.19 -10.97 5.91
N GLN A 3 28.18 -10.09 5.79
CA GLN A 3 28.07 -8.85 5.02
C GLN A 3 28.05 -9.07 3.49
N ARG A 4 28.69 -10.11 2.96
CA ARG A 4 28.64 -10.43 1.54
C ARG A 4 27.28 -10.96 1.08
N SER A 5 26.54 -11.63 1.95
CA SER A 5 25.21 -12.16 1.65
C SER A 5 24.15 -11.05 1.54
N LEU A 6 24.26 -10.00 2.36
CA LEU A 6 23.34 -8.86 2.34
C LEU A 6 23.52 -7.97 1.09
N VAL A 7 24.77 -7.75 0.67
CA VAL A 7 25.09 -6.97 -0.54
C VAL A 7 24.56 -7.66 -1.80
N GLY A 8 24.62 -8.98 -1.88
CA GLY A 8 24.05 -9.74 -2.99
C GLY A 8 22.51 -9.67 -3.06
N SER A 9 21.84 -9.63 -1.90
CA SER A 9 20.39 -9.53 -1.85
C SER A 9 19.88 -8.12 -2.24
N GLU A 10 20.59 -7.07 -1.87
CA GLU A 10 20.25 -5.70 -2.24
C GLU A 10 20.38 -5.44 -3.74
N MET A 11 21.44 -5.96 -4.38
CA MET A 11 21.57 -5.89 -5.84
C MET A 11 20.45 -6.64 -6.56
N CYS A 12 20.04 -7.81 -6.06
CA CYS A 12 18.92 -8.55 -6.63
C CYS A 12 17.57 -7.84 -6.50
N ILE A 13 17.36 -7.04 -5.46
CA ILE A 13 16.15 -6.23 -5.26
C ILE A 13 16.14 -5.03 -6.22
N ARG A 14 17.30 -4.42 -6.47
CA ARG A 14 17.45 -3.23 -7.31
C ARG A 14 17.27 -3.53 -8.80
N ASP A 15 17.69 -4.70 -9.25
CA ASP A 15 17.64 -5.09 -10.66
C ASP A 15 16.32 -5.73 -11.08
N ARG A 16 15.45 -6.07 -10.12
CA ARG A 16 14.11 -6.61 -10.42
C ARG A 16 13.11 -5.48 -10.68
N LYS A 17 13.28 -4.78 -11.77
CA LYS A 17 12.19 -3.99 -12.36
C LYS A 17 11.01 -4.94 -12.60
N ASN A 18 9.89 -4.70 -11.91
CA ASN A 18 8.57 -5.31 -12.16
C ASN A 18 8.27 -6.70 -11.58
N ALA A 19 8.87 -7.15 -10.51
CA ALA A 19 8.48 -8.44 -9.95
C ALA A 19 8.04 -8.37 -8.48
N VAL A 20 6.97 -7.64 -8.20
CA VAL A 20 6.22 -7.91 -6.97
C VAL A 20 5.65 -9.32 -7.10
N ARG A 21 6.09 -10.23 -6.25
CA ARG A 21 5.59 -11.61 -6.24
C ARG A 21 4.36 -11.72 -5.34
N PRO A 22 3.39 -12.56 -5.71
CA PRO A 22 2.25 -12.81 -4.84
C PRO A 22 2.72 -13.52 -3.58
N ALA A 23 2.05 -13.26 -2.47
CA ALA A 23 2.25 -13.94 -1.21
C ALA A 23 1.16 -15.01 -1.03
N VAL A 24 1.54 -16.28 -0.88
CA VAL A 24 0.58 -17.39 -0.71
C VAL A 24 -0.29 -17.13 0.51
N LEU A 25 0.33 -16.82 1.64
CA LEU A 25 -0.35 -16.45 2.88
C LEU A 25 0.56 -15.56 3.72
N VAL A 26 0.02 -14.45 4.22
CA VAL A 26 0.64 -13.61 5.25
C VAL A 26 -0.34 -13.52 6.41
N GLU A 27 0.12 -13.86 7.60
CA GLU A 27 -0.67 -13.78 8.84
C GLU A 27 -0.05 -12.75 9.77
N THR A 28 -0.88 -11.83 10.27
CA THR A 28 -0.39 -10.89 11.28
C THR A 28 -0.30 -11.60 12.62
N GLU A 29 0.83 -11.40 13.31
CA GLU A 29 1.12 -12.02 14.58
C GLU A 29 1.90 -11.08 15.48
N ILE A 30 1.99 -11.45 16.77
CA ILE A 30 2.86 -10.78 17.73
C ILE A 30 4.32 -11.04 17.33
N TYR A 31 5.19 -10.04 17.58
CA TYR A 31 6.63 -10.18 17.33
C TYR A 31 7.17 -11.55 17.83
N PRO A 32 7.95 -12.30 17.00
CA PRO A 32 8.59 -11.89 15.74
C PRO A 32 7.75 -12.14 14.46
N GLY A 33 6.44 -12.33 14.55
CA GLY A 33 5.57 -12.52 13.40
C GLY A 33 5.39 -11.24 12.55
N PHE A 34 4.59 -11.33 11.50
CA PHE A 34 4.35 -10.19 10.61
C PHE A 34 3.52 -9.10 11.32
N PRO A 35 4.02 -7.86 11.40
CA PRO A 35 3.36 -6.80 12.16
C PRO A 35 2.06 -6.33 11.48
N THR A 36 1.00 -6.21 12.26
CA THR A 36 -0.30 -5.74 11.81
C THR A 36 -0.27 -4.33 11.20
N ASP A 37 0.69 -3.48 11.61
CA ASP A 37 0.87 -2.13 11.06
C ASP A 37 1.33 -2.12 9.60
N LEU A 38 1.90 -3.20 9.11
CA LEU A 38 2.28 -3.36 7.71
C LEU A 38 1.22 -4.10 6.87
N GLN A 39 0.14 -4.56 7.47
CA GLN A 39 -0.92 -5.31 6.81
C GLN A 39 -1.54 -4.52 5.64
N ALA A 40 -2.04 -3.31 5.89
CA ALA A 40 -2.67 -2.48 4.87
C ALA A 40 -1.69 -1.98 3.80
N PRO A 41 -0.48 -1.48 4.14
CA PRO A 41 0.58 -1.17 3.17
C PRO A 41 0.96 -2.36 2.27
N LEU A 42 1.13 -3.56 2.85
CA LEU A 42 1.44 -4.75 2.07
C LEU A 42 0.28 -5.13 1.13
N MET A 43 -0.97 -5.03 1.60
CA MET A 43 -2.14 -5.29 0.77
C MET A 43 -2.14 -4.38 -0.48
N ALA A 44 -1.79 -3.10 -0.33
CA ALA A 44 -1.67 -2.18 -1.45
C ALA A 44 -0.60 -2.63 -2.46
N VAL A 45 0.60 -2.97 -1.98
CA VAL A 45 1.70 -3.46 -2.84
C VAL A 45 1.28 -4.73 -3.59
N LEU A 46 0.59 -5.65 -2.93
CA LEU A 46 0.15 -6.93 -3.52
C LEU A 46 -0.91 -6.76 -4.61
N THR A 47 -1.59 -5.61 -4.71
CA THR A 47 -2.47 -5.34 -5.87
C THR A 47 -1.70 -5.26 -7.19
N GLY A 48 -0.41 -4.89 -7.15
CA GLY A 48 0.49 -4.90 -8.32
C GLY A 48 1.14 -6.25 -8.61
N ALA A 49 1.04 -7.23 -7.71
CA ALA A 49 1.65 -8.55 -7.87
C ALA A 49 0.85 -9.43 -8.85
N GLN A 50 1.51 -10.05 -9.81
CA GLN A 50 0.84 -11.01 -10.71
C GLN A 50 0.48 -12.29 -9.94
N GLY A 51 -0.82 -12.56 -9.80
CA GLY A 51 -1.33 -13.75 -9.12
C GLY A 51 -2.18 -13.47 -7.89
N GLN A 52 -2.41 -14.49 -7.07
CA GLN A 52 -3.25 -14.40 -5.88
C GLN A 52 -2.41 -14.35 -4.62
N SER A 53 -2.74 -13.42 -3.74
CA SER A 53 -2.17 -13.29 -2.39
C SER A 53 -3.28 -13.38 -1.35
N THR A 54 -2.94 -13.88 -0.16
CA THR A 54 -3.86 -13.96 0.96
C THR A 54 -3.25 -13.27 2.17
N ILE A 55 -4.01 -12.41 2.83
CA ILE A 55 -3.63 -11.79 4.10
C ILE A 55 -4.67 -12.18 5.14
N ARG A 56 -4.23 -12.67 6.30
CA ARG A 56 -5.07 -12.92 7.46
C ARG A 56 -4.66 -11.99 8.60
N GLU A 57 -5.62 -11.23 9.10
CA GLU A 57 -5.44 -10.33 10.24
C GLU A 57 -5.90 -11.01 11.54
N ASN A 58 -4.95 -11.34 12.40
CA ASN A 58 -5.23 -12.07 13.64
C ASN A 58 -5.14 -11.17 14.90
N ILE A 59 -4.73 -9.89 14.73
CA ILE A 59 -4.49 -8.99 15.87
C ILE A 59 -5.68 -8.06 16.10
N PHE A 60 -6.25 -7.50 15.02
CA PHE A 60 -7.34 -6.54 15.12
C PHE A 60 -8.54 -6.91 14.25
N ASP A 61 -9.72 -6.71 14.81
CA ASP A 61 -10.97 -6.88 14.08
C ASP A 61 -11.17 -5.75 13.05
N ARG A 62 -11.81 -6.09 11.91
CA ARG A 62 -12.28 -5.15 10.89
C ARG A 62 -11.22 -4.21 10.30
N ARG A 63 -9.95 -4.63 10.25
CA ARG A 63 -8.84 -3.78 9.79
C ARG A 63 -8.68 -3.69 8.26
N PHE A 64 -9.64 -4.16 7.48
CA PHE A 64 -9.63 -4.11 6.01
C PHE A 64 -10.40 -2.91 5.42
N GLY A 65 -10.55 -1.80 6.14
CA GLY A 65 -11.25 -0.60 5.66
C GLY A 65 -10.66 -0.04 4.36
N SER A 66 -9.33 -0.01 4.23
CA SER A 66 -8.63 0.44 3.03
C SER A 66 -8.90 -0.44 1.79
N ALA A 67 -9.21 -1.73 1.96
CA ALA A 67 -9.56 -2.62 0.86
C ALA A 67 -10.78 -2.11 0.07
N PHE A 68 -11.79 -1.60 0.76
CA PHE A 68 -12.99 -1.05 0.12
C PHE A 68 -12.68 0.20 -0.71
N GLN A 69 -11.72 1.00 -0.28
CA GLN A 69 -11.27 2.17 -1.02
C GLN A 69 -10.42 1.76 -2.24
N MET A 70 -9.52 0.79 -2.09
CA MET A 70 -8.74 0.25 -3.21
C MET A 70 -9.62 -0.40 -4.28
N LYS A 71 -10.75 -1.01 -3.90
CA LYS A 71 -11.74 -1.54 -4.86
C LYS A 71 -12.32 -0.43 -5.74
N LYS A 72 -12.49 0.79 -5.24
CA LYS A 72 -12.92 1.94 -6.07
C LYS A 72 -11.85 2.28 -7.13
N MET A 73 -10.58 2.02 -6.84
CA MET A 73 -9.46 2.17 -7.76
C MET A 73 -9.34 1.01 -8.77
N GLY A 74 -10.21 0.00 -8.69
CA GLY A 74 -10.20 -1.17 -9.57
C GLY A 74 -9.45 -2.39 -9.02
N ALA A 75 -8.99 -2.36 -7.77
CA ALA A 75 -8.34 -3.52 -7.14
C ALA A 75 -9.32 -4.69 -6.99
N ASP A 76 -8.85 -5.89 -7.28
CA ASP A 76 -9.60 -7.13 -7.08
C ASP A 76 -9.26 -7.72 -5.70
N ILE A 77 -10.00 -7.28 -4.70
CA ILE A 77 -9.82 -7.69 -3.31
C ILE A 77 -11.15 -8.25 -2.79
N SER A 78 -11.14 -9.44 -2.26
CA SER A 78 -12.28 -10.07 -1.57
C SER A 78 -11.98 -10.16 -0.08
N VAL A 79 -12.82 -9.57 0.77
CA VAL A 79 -12.68 -9.62 2.23
C VAL A 79 -13.77 -10.49 2.81
N SER A 80 -13.39 -11.44 3.68
CA SER A 80 -14.30 -12.31 4.41
C SER A 80 -13.77 -12.53 5.83
N GLY A 81 -14.49 -12.08 6.83
CA GLY A 81 -14.05 -12.13 8.23
C GLY A 81 -12.72 -11.41 8.43
N ASN A 82 -11.74 -12.13 8.95
CA ASN A 82 -10.37 -11.64 9.19
C ASN A 82 -9.41 -11.93 8.02
N GLN A 83 -9.92 -12.23 6.84
CA GLN A 83 -9.08 -12.60 5.67
C GLN A 83 -9.40 -11.72 4.48
N ALA A 84 -8.35 -11.30 3.76
CA ALA A 84 -8.42 -10.65 2.46
C ALA A 84 -7.70 -11.50 1.41
N ILE A 85 -8.36 -11.72 0.27
CA ILE A 85 -7.78 -12.36 -0.92
C ILE A 85 -7.60 -11.26 -1.95
N ILE A 86 -6.36 -11.06 -2.39
CA ILE A 86 -5.94 -10.06 -3.36
C ILE A 86 -5.58 -10.78 -4.66
N ARG A 87 -6.28 -10.47 -5.76
CA ARG A 87 -5.92 -10.92 -7.12
C ARG A 87 -5.28 -9.74 -7.82
N GLY A 88 -3.96 -9.70 -7.75
CA GLY A 88 -3.18 -8.59 -8.28
C GLY A 88 -2.94 -8.66 -9.79
N GLY A 89 -2.17 -7.68 -10.29
CA GLY A 89 -1.84 -7.56 -11.70
C GLY A 89 -2.83 -6.76 -12.53
N LYS A 90 -3.89 -6.25 -11.92
CA LYS A 90 -4.78 -5.27 -12.56
C LYS A 90 -4.22 -3.86 -12.38
N THR A 91 -4.27 -3.06 -13.42
CA THR A 91 -3.92 -1.65 -13.34
C THR A 91 -4.94 -0.91 -12.49
N LEU A 92 -4.47 -0.25 -11.44
CA LEU A 92 -5.30 0.64 -10.63
C LEU A 92 -5.56 1.95 -11.39
N LYS A 93 -6.72 2.54 -11.15
CA LYS A 93 -7.09 3.82 -11.75
C LYS A 93 -7.26 4.88 -10.67
N GLY A 94 -6.74 6.07 -10.97
CA GLY A 94 -6.89 7.23 -10.12
C GLY A 94 -8.37 7.57 -9.90
N THR A 95 -8.72 7.85 -8.65
CA THR A 95 -10.08 8.22 -8.24
C THR A 95 -10.05 8.88 -6.87
N GLN A 96 -11.19 9.33 -6.39
CA GLN A 96 -11.31 9.83 -5.03
C GLN A 96 -11.49 8.68 -4.03
N VAL A 97 -10.60 8.62 -3.05
CA VAL A 97 -10.60 7.65 -1.94
C VAL A 97 -10.47 8.35 -0.61
N GLN A 98 -10.90 7.71 0.47
CA GLN A 98 -10.94 8.31 1.80
C GLN A 98 -10.07 7.50 2.78
N ALA A 99 -9.12 8.18 3.42
CA ALA A 99 -8.40 7.64 4.56
C ALA A 99 -9.32 7.63 5.79
N GLY A 100 -9.46 6.49 6.43
CA GLY A 100 -10.24 6.33 7.66
C GLY A 100 -9.37 6.14 8.91
N ASP A 101 -8.10 5.83 8.70
CA ASP A 101 -7.09 5.64 9.73
C ASP A 101 -5.68 5.86 9.16
N LEU A 102 -4.68 5.89 10.04
CA LEU A 102 -3.29 6.14 9.69
C LEU A 102 -2.72 5.11 8.71
N ARG A 103 -2.88 3.81 8.99
CA ARG A 103 -2.27 2.74 8.20
C ARG A 103 -3.01 2.50 6.90
N GLY A 104 -4.34 2.61 6.95
CA GLY A 104 -5.18 2.59 5.75
C GLY A 104 -4.87 3.76 4.83
N GLY A 105 -4.68 4.96 5.38
CA GLY A 105 -4.26 6.14 4.62
C GLY A 105 -2.91 5.95 3.92
N ALA A 106 -1.90 5.45 4.63
CA ALA A 106 -0.60 5.12 4.05
C ALA A 106 -0.73 4.09 2.90
N ALA A 107 -1.57 3.08 3.08
CA ALA A 107 -1.85 2.08 2.05
C ALA A 107 -2.50 2.70 0.80
N LEU A 108 -3.40 3.67 0.99
CA LEU A 108 -4.02 4.40 -0.13
C LEU A 108 -3.02 5.28 -0.90
N LEU A 109 -2.03 5.87 -0.21
CA LEU A 109 -0.93 6.58 -0.88
C LEU A 109 -0.11 5.62 -1.76
N ILE A 110 0.22 4.43 -1.23
CA ILE A 110 0.95 3.39 -2.00
C ILE A 110 0.13 2.97 -3.23
N ALA A 111 -1.17 2.71 -3.07
CA ALA A 111 -2.06 2.37 -4.17
C ALA A 111 -2.14 3.50 -5.22
N ALA A 112 -2.20 4.76 -4.76
CA ALA A 112 -2.23 5.94 -5.62
C ALA A 112 -0.95 6.11 -6.45
N LEU A 113 0.21 5.77 -5.88
CA LEU A 113 1.51 5.82 -6.60
C LEU A 113 1.61 4.76 -7.70
N MET A 114 0.79 3.71 -7.65
CA MET A 114 0.72 2.65 -8.66
C MET A 114 -0.43 2.84 -9.66
N ALA A 115 -1.33 3.80 -9.41
CA ALA A 115 -2.52 4.03 -10.22
C ALA A 115 -2.23 4.91 -11.44
N GLU A 116 -2.93 4.65 -12.53
CA GLU A 116 -2.96 5.54 -13.69
C GLU A 116 -3.88 6.73 -13.43
N GLY A 117 -3.42 7.93 -13.80
CA GLY A 117 -4.18 9.16 -13.67
C GLY A 117 -4.01 9.85 -12.31
N GLU A 118 -4.99 10.66 -11.91
CA GLU A 118 -4.98 11.40 -10.65
C GLU A 118 -5.78 10.67 -9.57
N THR A 119 -5.17 10.51 -8.39
CA THR A 119 -5.86 10.03 -7.19
C THR A 119 -5.96 11.16 -6.16
N CYS A 120 -7.17 11.39 -5.67
CA CYS A 120 -7.43 12.29 -4.55
C CYS A 120 -7.66 11.46 -3.27
N VAL A 121 -6.78 11.58 -2.29
CA VAL A 121 -6.92 10.94 -0.98
C VAL A 121 -7.42 11.97 0.01
N THR A 122 -8.68 11.86 0.42
CA THR A 122 -9.29 12.71 1.46
C THR A 122 -8.97 12.18 2.85
N GLY A 123 -9.08 13.04 3.88
CA GLY A 123 -8.75 12.65 5.25
C GLY A 123 -7.25 12.61 5.52
N ALA A 124 -6.48 13.51 4.90
CA ALA A 124 -5.04 13.62 5.07
C ALA A 124 -4.61 13.81 6.54
N GLY A 125 -5.47 14.37 7.38
CA GLY A 125 -5.24 14.52 8.81
C GLY A 125 -4.99 13.20 9.55
N PHE A 126 -5.53 12.07 9.08
CA PHE A 126 -5.19 10.75 9.63
C PHE A 126 -3.76 10.34 9.28
N ILE A 127 -3.29 10.71 8.08
CA ILE A 127 -1.96 10.34 7.58
C ILE A 127 -0.88 11.17 8.28
N SER A 128 -1.08 12.48 8.41
CA SER A 128 -0.12 13.41 9.02
C SER A 128 0.17 13.13 10.50
N ARG A 129 -0.69 12.41 11.19
CA ARG A 129 -0.48 11.99 12.60
C ARG A 129 0.74 11.08 12.79
N GLY A 130 1.18 10.37 11.77
CA GLY A 130 2.34 9.48 11.85
C GLY A 130 3.32 9.63 10.69
N TYR A 131 2.98 10.46 9.69
CA TYR A 131 3.80 10.75 8.51
C TYR A 131 3.79 12.27 8.28
N GLU A 132 4.52 13.02 9.14
CA GLU A 132 4.47 14.48 9.20
C GLU A 132 4.85 15.15 7.88
N HIS A 133 5.89 14.64 7.20
CA HIS A 133 6.45 15.21 5.97
C HIS A 133 6.21 14.35 4.74
N ILE A 134 5.16 13.52 4.72
CA ILE A 134 4.95 12.51 3.67
C ILE A 134 4.96 13.10 2.25
N CYS A 135 4.42 14.30 2.05
CA CYS A 135 4.42 14.96 0.75
C CYS A 135 5.83 15.33 0.29
N GLU A 136 6.65 15.83 1.21
CA GLU A 136 8.04 16.22 0.94
C GLU A 136 8.88 14.98 0.67
N ASP A 137 8.75 13.97 1.51
CA ASP A 137 9.46 12.70 1.37
C ASP A 137 9.16 12.04 0.02
N LEU A 138 7.88 11.94 -0.35
CA LEU A 138 7.49 11.37 -1.64
C LEU A 138 7.95 12.21 -2.83
N ARG A 139 7.99 13.55 -2.72
CA ARG A 139 8.54 14.41 -3.77
C ARG A 139 10.04 14.18 -3.97
N THR A 140 10.81 14.00 -2.89
CA THR A 140 12.26 13.68 -3.00
C THR A 140 12.50 12.35 -3.71
N LEU A 141 11.55 11.43 -3.64
CA LEU A 141 11.55 10.17 -4.40
C LEU A 141 11.03 10.33 -5.84
N GLY A 142 10.73 11.55 -6.27
CA GLY A 142 10.26 11.86 -7.62
C GLY A 142 8.77 11.64 -7.85
N CYS A 143 7.97 11.53 -6.78
CA CYS A 143 6.53 11.41 -6.89
C CYS A 143 5.88 12.78 -7.14
N ARG A 144 4.83 12.80 -7.95
CA ARG A 144 4.03 14.01 -8.20
C ARG A 144 2.87 14.04 -7.21
N ILE A 145 3.11 14.59 -6.03
CA ILE A 145 2.14 14.72 -4.96
C ILE A 145 1.95 16.19 -4.57
N TRP A 146 0.72 16.59 -4.35
CA TRP A 146 0.33 17.92 -3.95
C TRP A 146 -0.77 17.89 -2.90
N GLN A 147 -0.72 18.81 -1.96
CA GLN A 147 -1.71 19.00 -0.90
C GLN A 147 -2.35 20.39 -1.08
N PRO A 148 -3.55 20.49 -1.68
CA PRO A 148 -4.21 21.77 -1.94
C PRO A 148 -4.77 22.45 -0.67
N GLY A 149 -4.83 21.76 0.44
CA GLY A 149 -5.33 22.21 1.73
C GLY A 149 -4.89 21.27 2.85
N THR A 150 -5.56 21.28 3.98
CA THR A 150 -5.23 20.43 5.12
C THR A 150 -5.85 19.03 5.03
N GLU A 151 -6.87 18.84 4.20
CA GLU A 151 -7.74 17.65 4.21
C GLU A 151 -7.46 16.67 3.08
N ASP A 152 -6.86 17.11 1.96
CA ASP A 152 -6.74 16.33 0.74
C ASP A 152 -5.30 16.21 0.26
N LEU A 153 -4.94 15.01 -0.22
CA LEU A 153 -3.69 14.75 -0.95
C LEU A 153 -4.02 14.34 -2.38
N ARG A 154 -3.38 14.95 -3.36
CA ARG A 154 -3.49 14.61 -4.77
C ARG A 154 -2.20 14.02 -5.29
N ILE A 155 -2.30 12.85 -5.89
CA ILE A 155 -1.18 12.08 -6.41
C ILE A 155 -1.43 11.82 -7.89
N TYR A 156 -0.39 12.05 -8.70
CA TYR A 156 -0.46 11.86 -10.14
C TYR A 156 0.46 10.73 -10.58
N GLU A 157 0.05 10.01 -11.60
CA GLU A 157 0.84 8.99 -12.25
C GLU A 157 2.26 9.50 -12.55
N ARG A 158 3.25 8.64 -12.31
CA ARG A 158 4.64 8.87 -12.70
C ARG A 158 4.77 8.67 -14.21
N LYS A 159 5.07 9.73 -14.95
CA LYS A 159 5.39 9.65 -16.40
C LYS A 159 6.69 8.93 -16.64
#